data_5f247779c9c212162872bb348e1b9235
#
_entry.id   5f247779c9c212162872bb348e1b9235
#
_cell.length_a   1.000
_cell.length_b   1.000
_cell.length_c   1.000
_cell.angle_alpha   90.00
_cell.angle_beta   90.00
_cell.angle_gamma   90.00
#
_symmetry.space_group_name_H-M   'P 1'
#
loop_
_entity.id
_entity.type
_entity.pdbx_description
1 polymer ?
#
loop_
_entity_poly.entity_id
_entity_poly.type
_entity_poly.pdbx_seq_one_letter_code
_entity_poly.pdbx_strand_id
1 'polypeptide(L)'
;MITKLDFIAVPSTDAERSRTFYVDTLGLTPDEKGHFEFWVGGTCFGIWEPAKMGFEFAPQHNAHLALHVDDVAAAKGELEEKGVEFLGDVFDTGVCHMAFFKDPDGNDLMLHHRYSPRTA
;
A
#
# COMPACT_ATOMS: atom_id res chain seq x y z
N MET A 1 23.67 13.87 3.40
CA MET A 1 23.08 13.36 4.64
C MET A 1 22.10 12.23 4.32
N ILE A 2 20.78 12.50 4.20
CA ILE A 2 19.81 11.45 3.88
C ILE A 2 19.93 11.10 2.40
N THR A 3 20.10 9.79 2.10
CA THR A 3 20.43 9.35 0.73
C THR A 3 19.36 8.46 0.10
N LYS A 4 18.51 7.84 0.90
CA LYS A 4 17.44 6.96 0.39
C LYS A 4 16.39 6.70 1.47
N LEU A 5 15.28 6.13 1.05
CA LEU A 5 14.26 5.61 1.94
C LEU A 5 14.57 4.12 2.18
N ASP A 6 14.84 3.72 3.43
CA ASP A 6 15.17 2.33 3.74
C ASP A 6 13.95 1.42 3.73
N PHE A 7 12.89 1.85 4.40
CA PHE A 7 11.64 1.11 4.40
C PHE A 7 10.47 2.00 4.82
N ILE A 8 9.28 1.50 4.57
CA ILE A 8 8.02 2.09 5.01
C ILE A 8 7.42 1.13 6.03
N ALA A 9 7.05 1.64 7.21
CA ALA A 9 6.44 0.84 8.26
C ALA A 9 4.94 1.16 8.38
N VAL A 10 4.11 0.13 8.31
CA VAL A 10 2.66 0.26 8.36
C VAL A 10 2.15 -0.38 9.65
N PRO A 11 1.36 0.34 10.46
CA PRO A 11 0.87 -0.21 11.73
C PRO A 11 -0.28 -1.19 11.50
N SER A 12 -0.34 -2.22 12.36
CA SER A 12 -1.39 -3.23 12.32
C SER A 12 -1.79 -3.64 13.72
N THR A 13 -3.05 -4.05 13.87
CA THR A 13 -3.55 -4.71 15.08
C THR A 13 -3.42 -6.22 15.00
N ASP A 14 -3.16 -6.75 13.80
CA ASP A 14 -3.01 -8.18 13.55
C ASP A 14 -2.10 -8.35 12.33
N ALA A 15 -0.82 -8.50 12.57
CA ALA A 15 0.19 -8.52 11.50
C ALA A 15 0.02 -9.71 10.54
N GLU A 16 -0.45 -10.87 11.02
CA GLU A 16 -0.70 -12.02 10.14
C GLU A 16 -1.86 -11.75 9.18
N ARG A 17 -2.94 -11.14 9.64
CA ARG A 17 -4.05 -10.72 8.78
C ARG A 17 -3.59 -9.69 7.75
N SER A 18 -2.80 -8.73 8.20
CA SER A 18 -2.24 -7.71 7.33
C SER A 18 -1.34 -8.33 6.26
N ARG A 19 -0.48 -9.27 6.66
CA ARG A 19 0.39 -10.00 5.73
C ARG A 19 -0.41 -10.72 4.65
N THR A 20 -1.46 -11.41 5.04
CA THR A 20 -2.34 -12.11 4.08
C THR A 20 -2.91 -11.13 3.06
N PHE A 21 -3.33 -9.95 3.48
CA PHE A 21 -3.85 -8.93 2.58
C PHE A 21 -2.77 -8.47 1.59
N TYR A 22 -1.59 -8.11 2.08
CA TYR A 22 -0.53 -7.59 1.20
C TYR A 22 0.04 -8.65 0.26
N VAL A 23 0.18 -9.87 0.70
CA VAL A 23 0.73 -10.96 -0.13
C VAL A 23 -0.35 -11.55 -1.05
N ASP A 24 -1.47 -12.00 -0.48
CA ASP A 24 -2.45 -12.77 -1.23
C ASP A 24 -3.40 -11.89 -2.05
N THR A 25 -3.81 -10.75 -1.49
CA THR A 25 -4.75 -9.85 -2.18
C THR A 25 -4.02 -8.87 -3.08
N LEU A 26 -2.99 -8.18 -2.57
CA LEU A 26 -2.25 -7.20 -3.36
C LEU A 26 -1.10 -7.79 -4.18
N GLY A 27 -0.65 -8.99 -3.86
CA GLY A 27 0.39 -9.67 -4.63
C GLY A 27 1.81 -9.17 -4.40
N LEU A 28 2.10 -8.57 -3.23
CA LEU A 28 3.45 -8.12 -2.91
C LEU A 28 4.38 -9.31 -2.68
N THR A 29 5.65 -9.15 -3.02
CA THR A 29 6.65 -10.18 -2.88
C THR A 29 7.18 -10.23 -1.45
N PRO A 30 6.97 -11.35 -0.71
CA PRO A 30 7.51 -11.47 0.65
C PRO A 30 9.03 -11.47 0.65
N ASP A 31 9.64 -10.91 1.70
CA ASP A 31 11.06 -11.05 1.94
C ASP A 31 11.38 -12.48 2.37
N GLU A 32 12.51 -13.01 1.95
CA GLU A 32 12.89 -14.41 2.24
C GLU A 32 13.09 -14.68 3.73
N LYS A 33 13.50 -13.66 4.50
CA LYS A 33 13.83 -13.80 5.92
C LYS A 33 12.90 -13.04 6.85
N GLY A 34 12.38 -11.89 6.40
CA GLY A 34 11.49 -11.06 7.19
C GLY A 34 10.03 -11.43 6.94
N HIS A 35 9.41 -12.12 7.89
CA HIS A 35 8.02 -12.59 7.74
C HIS A 35 7.03 -11.46 7.49
N PHE A 36 7.27 -10.28 8.07
CA PHE A 36 6.40 -9.11 7.92
C PHE A 36 7.03 -8.02 7.06
N GLU A 37 7.94 -8.41 6.19
CA GLU A 37 8.57 -7.51 5.24
C GLU A 37 8.29 -7.96 3.81
N PHE A 38 8.13 -6.98 2.91
CA PHE A 38 7.78 -7.22 1.52
C PHE A 38 8.59 -6.30 0.62
N TRP A 39 8.73 -6.64 -0.64
CA TRP A 39 9.38 -5.80 -1.61
C TRP A 39 8.37 -5.27 -2.63
N VAL A 40 8.37 -3.96 -2.81
CA VAL A 40 7.57 -3.25 -3.80
C VAL A 40 8.55 -2.51 -4.69
N GLY A 41 8.91 -3.13 -5.82
CA GLY A 41 10.06 -2.65 -6.59
C GLY A 41 11.32 -2.71 -5.74
N GLY A 42 12.07 -1.63 -5.66
CA GLY A 42 13.28 -1.53 -4.85
C GLY A 42 13.06 -1.05 -3.41
N THR A 43 11.80 -0.89 -2.98
CA THR A 43 11.47 -0.35 -1.65
C THR A 43 10.98 -1.45 -0.74
N CYS A 44 11.53 -1.52 0.47
CA CYS A 44 11.05 -2.43 1.51
C CYS A 44 9.81 -1.84 2.19
N PHE A 45 8.85 -2.70 2.45
CA PHE A 45 7.59 -2.36 3.08
C PHE A 45 7.38 -3.32 4.26
N GLY A 46 7.21 -2.80 5.45
CA GLY A 46 7.09 -3.62 6.66
C GLY A 46 5.79 -3.37 7.40
N ILE A 47 5.36 -4.40 8.13
CA ILE A 47 4.20 -4.35 9.02
C ILE A 47 4.70 -4.47 10.45
N TRP A 48 4.16 -3.66 11.36
CA TRP A 48 4.49 -3.76 12.77
C TRP A 48 3.24 -3.58 13.64
N GLU A 49 3.29 -4.14 14.84
CA GLU A 49 2.18 -4.04 15.79
C GLU A 49 2.57 -3.06 16.91
N PRO A 50 2.09 -1.80 16.86
CA PRO A 50 2.42 -0.80 17.86
C PRO A 50 2.12 -1.23 19.29
N ALA A 51 0.99 -1.92 19.51
CA ALA A 51 0.59 -2.38 20.83
C ALA A 51 1.64 -3.29 21.50
N LYS A 52 2.35 -4.09 20.72
CA LYS A 52 3.40 -4.98 21.23
C LYS A 52 4.66 -4.23 21.64
N MET A 53 4.81 -3.00 21.19
CA MET A 53 5.94 -2.13 21.52
C MET A 53 5.58 -1.09 22.59
N GLY A 54 4.39 -1.18 23.17
CA GLY A 54 3.93 -0.25 24.19
C GLY A 54 3.33 1.04 23.65
N PHE A 55 3.01 1.10 22.35
CA PHE A 55 2.40 2.26 21.73
C PHE A 55 0.92 2.01 21.46
N GLU A 56 0.14 3.08 21.51
CA GLU A 56 -1.26 3.03 21.09
C GLU A 56 -1.34 2.86 19.57
N PHE A 57 -2.19 1.93 19.13
CA PHE A 57 -2.41 1.75 17.69
C PHE A 57 -3.21 2.93 17.12
N ALA A 58 -2.77 3.43 15.97
CA ALA A 58 -3.54 4.31 15.12
C ALA A 58 -3.17 4.02 13.67
N PRO A 59 -4.16 3.86 12.76
CA PRO A 59 -3.83 3.71 11.34
C PRO A 59 -3.25 5.01 10.80
N GLN A 60 -2.41 4.92 9.77
CA GLN A 60 -1.96 6.13 9.10
C GLN A 60 -3.08 6.68 8.20
N HIS A 61 -3.21 8.01 8.20
CA HIS A 61 -4.14 8.73 7.35
C HIS A 61 -3.41 9.81 6.59
N ASN A 62 -3.85 10.08 5.37
CA ASN A 62 -3.34 11.16 4.51
C ASN A 62 -1.88 11.01 4.05
N ALA A 63 -1.20 9.93 4.45
CA ALA A 63 0.13 9.60 3.95
C ALA A 63 0.02 8.36 3.05
N HIS A 64 -0.86 8.43 2.06
CA HIS A 64 -1.17 7.31 1.17
C HIS A 64 0.07 6.68 0.57
N LEU A 65 0.13 5.34 0.62
CA LEU A 65 1.12 4.60 -0.14
C LEU A 65 0.60 4.46 -1.56
N ALA A 66 1.28 5.09 -2.50
CA ALA A 66 0.91 5.06 -3.90
C ALA A 66 1.55 3.84 -4.59
N LEU A 67 0.76 2.82 -4.83
CA LEU A 67 1.19 1.56 -5.42
C LEU A 67 1.00 1.62 -6.93
N HIS A 68 2.10 1.52 -7.66
CA HIS A 68 2.07 1.62 -9.12
C HIS A 68 1.37 0.42 -9.77
N VAL A 69 0.47 0.71 -10.70
CA VAL A 69 -0.11 -0.25 -11.63
C VAL A 69 -0.12 0.37 -13.03
N ASP A 70 -0.12 -0.46 -14.05
CA ASP A 70 -0.12 0.04 -15.43
C ASP A 70 -1.49 0.56 -15.87
N ASP A 71 -2.56 0.03 -15.30
CA ASP A 71 -3.94 0.42 -15.59
C ASP A 71 -4.75 0.44 -14.29
N VAL A 72 -5.02 1.65 -13.79
CA VAL A 72 -5.69 1.83 -12.50
C VAL A 72 -7.12 1.27 -12.53
N ALA A 73 -7.87 1.52 -13.62
CA ALA A 73 -9.26 1.04 -13.71
C ALA A 73 -9.32 -0.50 -13.73
N ALA A 74 -8.43 -1.14 -14.49
CA ALA A 74 -8.37 -2.61 -14.56
C ALA A 74 -7.95 -3.21 -13.22
N ALA A 75 -6.93 -2.66 -12.57
CA ALA A 75 -6.45 -3.14 -11.27
C ALA A 75 -7.52 -2.94 -10.18
N LYS A 76 -8.23 -1.81 -10.21
CA LYS A 76 -9.35 -1.57 -9.29
C LYS A 76 -10.41 -2.67 -9.42
N GLY A 77 -10.79 -3.01 -10.66
CA GLY A 77 -11.76 -4.08 -10.93
C GLY A 77 -11.30 -5.44 -10.41
N GLU A 78 -10.03 -5.78 -10.62
CA GLU A 78 -9.47 -7.03 -10.11
C GLU A 78 -9.50 -7.10 -8.58
N LEU A 79 -9.15 -6.02 -7.91
CA LEU A 79 -9.16 -5.97 -6.44
C LEU A 79 -10.58 -5.98 -5.89
N GLU A 80 -11.53 -5.32 -6.57
CA GLU A 80 -12.94 -5.39 -6.18
C GLU A 80 -13.48 -6.82 -6.24
N GLU A 81 -13.07 -7.60 -7.24
CA GLU A 81 -13.43 -9.03 -7.33
C GLU A 81 -12.86 -9.84 -6.16
N LYS A 82 -11.76 -9.38 -5.56
CA LYS A 82 -11.16 -10.00 -4.37
C LYS A 82 -11.74 -9.45 -3.06
N GLY A 83 -12.74 -8.59 -3.13
CA GLY A 83 -13.43 -8.05 -1.96
C GLY A 83 -12.88 -6.72 -1.44
N VAL A 84 -11.97 -6.07 -2.15
CA VAL A 84 -11.48 -4.76 -1.74
C VAL A 84 -12.52 -3.69 -2.08
N GLU A 85 -12.83 -2.83 -1.11
CA GLU A 85 -13.73 -1.71 -1.31
C GLU A 85 -12.94 -0.45 -1.62
N PHE A 86 -13.32 0.24 -2.69
CA PHE A 86 -12.69 1.51 -3.06
C PHE A 86 -13.54 2.70 -2.64
N LEU A 87 -12.87 3.78 -2.30
CA LEU A 87 -13.49 5.05 -1.91
C LEU A 87 -13.69 5.91 -3.16
N GLY A 88 -14.84 5.73 -3.80
CA GLY A 88 -15.17 6.46 -5.02
C GLY A 88 -14.62 5.84 -6.30
N ASP A 89 -14.72 6.61 -7.36
CA ASP A 89 -14.28 6.20 -8.70
C ASP A 89 -12.79 6.52 -8.91
N VAL A 90 -12.26 6.09 -10.05
CA VAL A 90 -10.91 6.48 -10.47
C VAL A 90 -10.85 8.00 -10.59
N PHE A 91 -9.85 8.60 -9.93
CA PHE A 91 -9.64 10.03 -9.94
C PHE A 91 -8.53 10.37 -10.94
N ASP A 92 -8.81 11.35 -11.80
CA ASP A 92 -7.84 11.85 -12.78
C ASP A 92 -7.37 13.24 -12.36
N THR A 93 -6.07 13.36 -12.07
CA THR A 93 -5.47 14.62 -11.64
C THR A 93 -5.12 15.55 -12.81
N GLY A 94 -5.23 15.07 -14.06
CA GLY A 94 -4.72 15.75 -15.24
C GLY A 94 -3.33 15.28 -15.67
N VAL A 95 -2.65 14.53 -14.83
CA VAL A 95 -1.33 13.91 -15.12
C VAL A 95 -1.24 12.47 -14.62
N CYS A 96 -2.12 12.07 -13.70
CA CYS A 96 -2.12 10.75 -13.06
C CYS A 96 -3.54 10.21 -12.91
N HIS A 97 -3.66 8.88 -12.88
CA HIS A 97 -4.86 8.20 -12.40
C HIS A 97 -4.61 7.65 -11.00
N MET A 98 -5.61 7.73 -10.13
CA MET A 98 -5.56 7.25 -8.76
C MET A 98 -6.85 6.55 -8.39
N ALA A 99 -6.78 5.54 -7.52
CA ALA A 99 -7.96 4.93 -6.91
C ALA A 99 -7.62 4.63 -5.44
N PHE A 100 -8.49 5.06 -4.53
CA PHE A 100 -8.21 5.06 -3.09
C PHE A 100 -8.89 3.91 -2.38
N PHE A 101 -8.17 3.27 -1.49
CA PHE A 101 -8.70 2.18 -0.66
C PHE A 101 -7.92 2.11 0.65
N LYS A 102 -8.32 1.18 1.53
CA LYS A 102 -7.67 0.98 2.82
C LYS A 102 -7.25 -0.48 2.96
N ASP A 103 -6.20 -0.71 3.75
CA ASP A 103 -5.88 -2.05 4.18
C ASP A 103 -6.84 -2.50 5.31
N PRO A 104 -6.75 -3.76 5.80
CA PRO A 104 -7.68 -4.23 6.85
C PRO A 104 -7.61 -3.46 8.17
N ASP A 105 -6.51 -2.76 8.44
CA ASP A 105 -6.35 -1.95 9.65
C ASP A 105 -6.78 -0.51 9.47
N GLY A 106 -7.20 -0.12 8.26
CA GLY A 106 -7.64 1.22 7.95
C GLY A 106 -6.53 2.16 7.48
N ASN A 107 -5.35 1.65 7.15
CA ASN A 107 -4.28 2.47 6.56
C ASN A 107 -4.64 2.88 5.14
N ASP A 108 -4.36 4.13 4.81
CA ASP A 108 -4.68 4.71 3.50
C ASP A 108 -3.72 4.23 2.43
N LEU A 109 -4.29 3.70 1.34
CA LEU A 109 -3.55 3.22 0.18
C LEU A 109 -4.16 3.81 -1.09
N MET A 110 -3.40 3.80 -2.18
CA MET A 110 -3.93 4.10 -3.51
C MET A 110 -3.24 3.28 -4.58
N LEU A 111 -3.99 2.95 -5.63
CA LEU A 111 -3.41 2.56 -6.90
C LEU A 111 -3.06 3.83 -7.65
N HIS A 112 -1.96 3.81 -8.38
CA HIS A 112 -1.44 5.01 -9.04
C HIS A 112 -0.79 4.68 -10.39
N HIS A 113 -1.06 5.53 -11.38
CA HIS A 113 -0.35 5.52 -12.65
C HIS A 113 -0.20 6.96 -13.15
N ARG A 114 1.05 7.37 -13.35
CA ARG A 114 1.31 8.66 -13.97
C ARG A 114 1.39 8.47 -15.48
N TYR A 115 0.43 9.02 -16.21
CA TYR A 115 0.39 8.91 -17.68
C TYR A 115 1.13 10.04 -18.39
N SER A 116 1.37 11.15 -17.69
CA SER A 116 2.14 12.27 -18.24
C SER A 116 3.57 12.23 -17.69
N PRO A 117 4.60 12.18 -18.56
CA PRO A 117 5.98 12.09 -18.08
C PRO A 117 6.36 13.26 -17.19
N ARG A 118 7.18 12.99 -16.18
CA ARG A 118 7.77 14.06 -15.37
C ARG A 118 8.79 14.81 -16.19
N THR A 119 8.77 16.14 -16.10
CA THR A 119 9.83 16.95 -16.66
C THR A 119 10.98 16.99 -15.66
N ALA A 120 12.20 16.83 -16.17
CA ALA A 120 13.40 16.87 -15.34
C ALA A 120 13.67 18.28 -14.82
#